data_b945ab0c709cb1fb9f280f2828c4bd03
#
_entry.id   b945ab0c709cb1fb9f280f2828c4bd03
#
_cell.length_a   1.000
_cell.length_b   1.000
_cell.length_c   1.000
_cell.angle_alpha   90.00
_cell.angle_beta   90.00
_cell.angle_gamma   90.00
#
_symmetry.space_group_name_H-M   'P 1'
#
loop_
_entity.id
_entity.type
_entity.pdbx_description
1 polymer ?
#
loop_
_entity_poly.entity_id
_entity_poly.type
_entity_poly.pdbx_seq_one_letter_code
_entity_poly.pdbx_strand_id
1 'polypeptide(L)'
;PIAAQHATPGTAPRRSNQAELEFRSLLDAAVDAIIVIDHQGLIEQFSLSAERTFGYTAAEVIGKNVDMLMPAPYRADHDAYMQHYERTGEARIIGVGREVKARRKDGSVFSCELSVGKVRGVEPPRFIGFIHDITPRKLTDERLRRSESELRLAQELANLGNYVVHLDQSEPDYYSPQLCRILGIGAAEVALP
;
A
#
# COMPACT_ATOMS: atom_id res chain seq x y z
N PRO A 1 5.71 -65.92 -27.55
CA PRO A 1 6.35 -65.17 -26.53
C PRO A 1 5.99 -63.70 -26.70
N ILE A 2 5.20 -63.24 -25.75
CA ILE A 2 4.58 -61.89 -25.77
C ILE A 2 5.45 -61.02 -24.92
N ALA A 3 6.01 -59.95 -25.52
CA ALA A 3 6.76 -58.94 -24.82
C ALA A 3 5.78 -57.99 -24.13
N ALA A 4 5.83 -57.92 -22.81
CA ALA A 4 5.11 -56.96 -22.00
C ALA A 4 5.81 -55.62 -22.09
N GLN A 5 5.10 -54.59 -22.56
CA GLN A 5 5.53 -53.20 -22.56
C GLN A 5 5.34 -52.65 -21.15
N HIS A 6 6.43 -52.32 -20.48
CA HIS A 6 6.39 -51.53 -19.24
C HIS A 6 6.11 -50.08 -19.58
N ALA A 7 4.91 -49.66 -19.27
CA ALA A 7 4.57 -48.24 -19.20
C ALA A 7 5.20 -47.63 -17.94
N THR A 8 6.03 -46.62 -18.12
CA THR A 8 6.64 -45.82 -17.05
C THR A 8 5.61 -44.84 -16.52
N PRO A 9 5.25 -44.82 -15.24
CA PRO A 9 4.36 -43.83 -14.69
C PRO A 9 5.11 -42.57 -14.22
N GLY A 10 4.70 -41.42 -14.71
CA GLY A 10 4.55 -40.26 -13.88
C GLY A 10 5.72 -39.31 -13.68
N THR A 11 5.69 -38.23 -14.48
CA THR A 11 6.53 -37.05 -14.21
C THR A 11 5.67 -35.81 -13.83
N ALA A 12 4.38 -35.99 -13.52
CA ALA A 12 3.45 -34.89 -13.25
C ALA A 12 3.52 -34.22 -11.85
N PRO A 13 3.77 -34.92 -10.72
CA PRO A 13 3.70 -34.27 -9.40
C PRO A 13 4.88 -33.36 -9.06
N ARG A 14 6.04 -33.54 -9.68
CA ARG A 14 7.25 -32.72 -9.38
C ARG A 14 7.18 -31.28 -9.93
N ARG A 15 6.56 -31.06 -11.08
CA ARG A 15 6.42 -29.73 -11.70
C ARG A 15 5.41 -28.85 -10.96
N SER A 16 4.35 -29.43 -10.41
CA SER A 16 3.35 -28.71 -9.63
C SER A 16 3.93 -28.17 -8.32
N ASN A 17 4.69 -29.00 -7.58
CA ASN A 17 5.33 -28.58 -6.32
C ASN A 17 6.40 -27.49 -6.54
N GLN A 18 7.14 -27.55 -7.64
CA GLN A 18 8.18 -26.55 -7.92
C GLN A 18 7.56 -25.20 -8.27
N ALA A 19 6.51 -25.16 -9.09
CA ALA A 19 5.80 -23.93 -9.42
C ALA A 19 5.15 -23.29 -8.18
N GLU A 20 4.63 -24.08 -7.27
CA GLU A 20 4.06 -23.62 -6.01
C GLU A 20 5.12 -23.01 -5.07
N LEU A 21 6.29 -23.64 -4.98
CA LEU A 21 7.43 -23.14 -4.21
C LEU A 21 7.97 -21.83 -4.81
N GLU A 22 8.11 -21.76 -6.13
CA GLU A 22 8.52 -20.54 -6.82
C GLU A 22 7.52 -19.40 -6.61
N PHE A 23 6.22 -19.68 -6.73
CA PHE A 23 5.16 -18.70 -6.48
C PHE A 23 5.20 -18.18 -5.04
N ARG A 24 5.33 -19.06 -4.04
CA ARG A 24 5.49 -18.65 -2.63
C ARG A 24 6.74 -17.80 -2.44
N SER A 25 7.86 -18.19 -3.00
CA SER A 25 9.12 -17.44 -2.90
C SER A 25 8.98 -16.03 -3.49
N LEU A 26 8.25 -15.87 -4.60
CA LEU A 26 7.95 -14.56 -5.18
C LEU A 26 7.06 -13.72 -4.28
N LEU A 27 6.01 -14.32 -3.70
CA LEU A 27 5.15 -13.62 -2.74
C LEU A 27 5.93 -13.15 -1.51
N ASP A 28 6.84 -13.99 -1.00
CA ASP A 28 7.61 -13.72 0.20
C ASP A 28 8.74 -12.70 -0.02
N ALA A 29 9.22 -12.56 -1.26
CA ALA A 29 10.20 -11.55 -1.65
C ALA A 29 9.58 -10.15 -1.82
N ALA A 30 8.26 -10.05 -1.89
CA ALA A 30 7.58 -8.77 -2.04
C ALA A 30 7.72 -7.90 -0.78
N VAL A 31 7.95 -6.59 -0.98
CA VAL A 31 8.01 -5.60 0.11
C VAL A 31 6.60 -5.33 0.64
N ASP A 32 5.64 -5.21 -0.26
CA ASP A 32 4.23 -4.99 0.08
C ASP A 32 3.57 -6.27 0.59
N ALA A 33 2.59 -6.11 1.46
CA ALA A 33 1.77 -7.21 1.90
C ALA A 33 0.90 -7.72 0.75
N ILE A 34 0.99 -9.03 0.45
CA ILE A 34 0.20 -9.67 -0.59
C ILE A 34 -0.75 -10.66 0.05
N ILE A 35 -2.03 -10.56 -0.32
CA ILE A 35 -3.10 -11.42 0.17
C ILE A 35 -3.88 -11.94 -1.05
N VAL A 36 -4.09 -13.25 -1.13
CA VAL A 36 -4.96 -13.85 -2.15
C VAL A 36 -6.21 -14.36 -1.45
N ILE A 37 -7.37 -14.00 -2.00
CA ILE A 37 -8.68 -14.43 -1.53
C ILE A 37 -9.45 -15.14 -2.64
N ASP A 38 -10.34 -16.03 -2.25
CA ASP A 38 -11.32 -16.64 -3.14
C ASP A 38 -12.51 -15.70 -3.43
N HIS A 39 -13.49 -16.19 -4.19
CA HIS A 39 -14.72 -15.47 -4.55
C HIS A 39 -15.62 -15.17 -3.34
N GLN A 40 -15.46 -15.87 -2.21
CA GLN A 40 -16.20 -15.66 -0.96
C GLN A 40 -15.46 -14.73 0.02
N GLY A 41 -14.28 -14.24 -0.36
CA GLY A 41 -13.45 -13.39 0.50
C GLY A 41 -12.60 -14.16 1.51
N LEU A 42 -12.52 -15.50 1.38
CA LEU A 42 -11.68 -16.32 2.27
C LEU A 42 -10.22 -16.23 1.83
N ILE A 43 -9.33 -16.04 2.78
CA ILE A 43 -7.89 -15.91 2.55
C ILE A 43 -7.31 -17.27 2.17
N GLU A 44 -6.71 -17.38 0.98
CA GLU A 44 -6.01 -18.57 0.49
C GLU A 44 -4.49 -18.44 0.61
N GLN A 45 -3.94 -17.22 0.42
CA GLN A 45 -2.51 -16.95 0.56
C GLN A 45 -2.28 -15.68 1.37
N PHE A 46 -1.23 -15.69 2.17
CA PHE A 46 -0.84 -14.58 3.02
C PHE A 46 0.70 -14.50 3.06
N SER A 47 1.30 -13.48 2.45
CA SER A 47 2.75 -13.37 2.31
C SER A 47 3.44 -13.07 3.65
N LEU A 48 4.75 -13.31 3.74
CA LEU A 48 5.55 -12.92 4.91
C LEU A 48 5.46 -11.42 5.20
N SER A 49 5.37 -10.57 4.16
CA SER A 49 5.16 -9.13 4.33
C SER A 49 3.78 -8.83 4.91
N ALA A 50 2.75 -9.60 4.54
CA ALA A 50 1.44 -9.49 5.16
C ALA A 50 1.46 -9.91 6.64
N GLU A 51 2.20 -10.97 6.99
CA GLU A 51 2.38 -11.35 8.40
C GLU A 51 3.00 -10.21 9.22
N ARG A 52 4.08 -9.61 8.71
CA ARG A 52 4.76 -8.48 9.36
C ARG A 52 3.85 -7.26 9.48
N THR A 53 3.09 -6.97 8.43
CA THR A 53 2.22 -5.79 8.37
C THR A 53 1.02 -5.92 9.29
N PHE A 54 0.35 -7.07 9.29
CA PHE A 54 -0.89 -7.27 10.04
C PHE A 54 -0.69 -7.91 11.43
N GLY A 55 0.46 -8.54 11.68
CA GLY A 55 0.77 -9.19 12.96
C GLY A 55 0.10 -10.55 13.14
N TYR A 56 -0.55 -11.09 12.11
CA TYR A 56 -1.07 -12.46 12.08
C TYR A 56 -0.08 -13.37 11.37
N THR A 57 -0.02 -14.64 11.74
CA THR A 57 0.62 -15.66 10.90
C THR A 57 -0.34 -16.15 9.81
N ALA A 58 0.20 -16.65 8.70
CA ALA A 58 -0.61 -17.24 7.64
C ALA A 58 -1.52 -18.38 8.17
N ALA A 59 -1.01 -19.21 9.07
CA ALA A 59 -1.78 -20.29 9.69
C ALA A 59 -3.00 -19.80 10.50
N GLU A 60 -2.96 -18.57 11.01
CA GLU A 60 -4.06 -18.00 11.78
C GLU A 60 -5.16 -17.42 10.88
N VAL A 61 -4.86 -17.04 9.63
CA VAL A 61 -5.78 -16.30 8.76
C VAL A 61 -6.25 -17.08 7.55
N ILE A 62 -5.51 -18.06 7.07
CA ILE A 62 -5.93 -18.91 5.94
C ILE A 62 -7.27 -19.58 6.26
N GLY A 63 -8.21 -19.50 5.31
CA GLY A 63 -9.59 -19.97 5.46
C GLY A 63 -10.53 -19.04 6.23
N LYS A 64 -10.04 -17.91 6.75
CA LYS A 64 -10.87 -16.86 7.37
C LYS A 64 -11.22 -15.77 6.36
N ASN A 65 -12.32 -15.05 6.63
CA ASN A 65 -12.70 -13.93 5.78
C ASN A 65 -11.73 -12.74 5.97
N VAL A 66 -11.35 -12.12 4.85
CA VAL A 66 -10.43 -10.98 4.80
C VAL A 66 -10.97 -9.75 5.54
N ASP A 67 -12.27 -9.69 5.80
CA ASP A 67 -12.94 -8.63 6.57
C ASP A 67 -12.33 -8.43 7.96
N MET A 68 -11.74 -9.49 8.54
CA MET A 68 -11.04 -9.41 9.83
C MET A 68 -9.89 -8.39 9.83
N LEU A 69 -9.32 -8.09 8.66
CA LEU A 69 -8.23 -7.14 8.47
C LEU A 69 -8.73 -5.70 8.28
N MET A 70 -10.04 -5.47 8.38
CA MET A 70 -10.67 -4.17 8.17
C MET A 70 -11.27 -3.63 9.47
N PRO A 71 -11.27 -2.29 9.69
CA PRO A 71 -12.06 -1.66 10.74
C PRO A 71 -13.56 -1.86 10.49
N ALA A 72 -14.36 -1.89 11.56
CA ALA A 72 -15.79 -2.20 11.51
C ALA A 72 -16.62 -1.43 10.45
N PRO A 73 -16.41 -0.12 10.19
CA PRO A 73 -17.20 0.60 9.18
C PRO A 73 -17.04 0.06 7.76
N TYR A 74 -15.86 -0.55 7.44
CA TYR A 74 -15.54 -0.98 6.08
C TYR A 74 -15.91 -2.44 5.78
N ARG A 75 -16.25 -3.24 6.81
CA ARG A 75 -16.60 -4.65 6.64
C ARG A 75 -17.89 -4.83 5.83
N ALA A 76 -18.94 -4.14 6.22
CA ALA A 76 -20.23 -4.22 5.55
C ALA A 76 -20.15 -3.76 4.07
N ASP A 77 -19.33 -2.75 3.80
CA ASP A 77 -19.09 -2.27 2.44
C ASP A 77 -18.36 -3.32 1.60
N HIS A 78 -17.37 -4.02 2.19
CA HIS A 78 -16.62 -5.05 1.49
C HIS A 78 -17.51 -6.23 1.09
N ASP A 79 -18.33 -6.71 1.99
CA ASP A 79 -19.30 -7.78 1.69
C ASP A 79 -20.27 -7.38 0.58
N ALA A 80 -20.76 -6.14 0.60
CA ALA A 80 -21.61 -5.62 -0.46
C ALA A 80 -20.87 -5.53 -1.81
N TYR A 81 -19.57 -5.20 -1.83
CA TYR A 81 -18.75 -5.19 -3.04
C TYR A 81 -18.54 -6.61 -3.59
N MET A 82 -18.27 -7.59 -2.74
CA MET A 82 -18.10 -8.98 -3.16
C MET A 82 -19.39 -9.54 -3.75
N GLN A 83 -20.53 -9.33 -3.10
CA GLN A 83 -21.86 -9.74 -3.61
C GLN A 83 -22.23 -9.03 -4.92
N HIS A 84 -21.91 -7.75 -5.06
CA HIS A 84 -22.11 -7.01 -6.31
C HIS A 84 -21.31 -7.63 -7.45
N TYR A 85 -20.02 -7.91 -7.18
CA TYR A 85 -19.14 -8.53 -8.16
C TYR A 85 -19.63 -9.93 -8.59
N GLU A 86 -20.03 -10.78 -7.64
CA GLU A 86 -20.60 -12.10 -7.94
C GLU A 86 -21.81 -12.02 -8.88
N ARG A 87 -22.66 -11.03 -8.69
CA ARG A 87 -23.89 -10.85 -9.46
C ARG A 87 -23.67 -10.23 -10.84
N THR A 88 -22.74 -9.29 -10.97
CA THR A 88 -22.61 -8.44 -12.17
C THR A 88 -21.33 -8.69 -12.95
N GLY A 89 -20.30 -9.27 -12.33
CA GLY A 89 -18.95 -9.37 -12.89
C GLY A 89 -18.24 -8.01 -13.00
N GLU A 90 -18.86 -6.91 -12.55
CA GLU A 90 -18.30 -5.57 -12.62
C GLU A 90 -17.41 -5.29 -11.41
N ALA A 91 -16.12 -5.05 -11.67
CA ALA A 91 -15.13 -4.75 -10.67
C ALA A 91 -14.97 -3.23 -10.51
N ARG A 92 -15.52 -2.65 -9.45
CA ARG A 92 -15.36 -1.22 -9.14
C ARG A 92 -13.99 -0.84 -8.57
N ILE A 93 -13.17 -1.82 -8.17
CA ILE A 93 -11.97 -1.61 -7.35
C ILE A 93 -10.72 -2.18 -8.02
N ILE A 94 -10.88 -3.03 -9.05
CA ILE A 94 -9.77 -3.72 -9.70
C ILE A 94 -8.98 -2.75 -10.58
N GLY A 95 -7.66 -2.65 -10.33
CA GLY A 95 -6.73 -1.90 -11.17
C GLY A 95 -6.51 -0.43 -10.78
N VAL A 96 -7.13 0.06 -9.71
CA VAL A 96 -6.92 1.44 -9.21
C VAL A 96 -6.49 1.37 -7.76
N GLY A 97 -5.26 1.84 -7.47
CA GLY A 97 -4.78 2.01 -6.10
C GLY A 97 -5.62 3.07 -5.37
N ARG A 98 -5.99 2.79 -4.13
CA ARG A 98 -6.72 3.73 -3.28
C ARG A 98 -6.24 3.67 -1.84
N GLU A 99 -6.28 4.81 -1.18
CA GLU A 99 -6.03 4.87 0.24
C GLU A 99 -7.23 4.34 1.03
N VAL A 100 -6.96 3.38 1.93
CA VAL A 100 -7.95 2.78 2.82
C VAL A 100 -7.38 2.64 4.23
N LYS A 101 -8.24 2.27 5.20
CA LYS A 101 -7.83 1.90 6.55
C LYS A 101 -7.84 0.39 6.71
N ALA A 102 -6.77 -0.15 7.28
CA ALA A 102 -6.67 -1.56 7.65
C ALA A 102 -6.45 -1.70 9.16
N ARG A 103 -6.73 -2.89 9.70
CA ARG A 103 -6.63 -3.21 11.12
C ARG A 103 -5.67 -4.36 11.34
N ARG A 104 -4.72 -4.18 12.27
CA ARG A 104 -3.79 -5.23 12.70
C ARG A 104 -4.41 -6.13 13.77
N LYS A 105 -3.70 -7.21 14.10
CA LYS A 105 -4.06 -8.17 15.16
C LYS A 105 -4.21 -7.53 16.54
N ASP A 106 -3.36 -6.57 16.87
CA ASP A 106 -3.40 -5.82 18.12
C ASP A 106 -4.55 -4.80 18.20
N GLY A 107 -5.39 -4.71 17.16
CA GLY A 107 -6.49 -3.79 17.05
C GLY A 107 -6.13 -2.40 16.52
N SER A 108 -4.85 -2.09 16.35
CA SER A 108 -4.42 -0.82 15.79
C SER A 108 -4.89 -0.66 14.34
N VAL A 109 -5.24 0.57 13.97
CA VAL A 109 -5.71 0.94 12.63
C VAL A 109 -4.64 1.78 11.95
N PHE A 110 -4.31 1.44 10.71
CA PHE A 110 -3.30 2.13 9.93
C PHE A 110 -3.81 2.52 8.54
N SER A 111 -3.17 3.50 7.92
CA SER A 111 -3.45 3.90 6.54
C SER A 111 -2.63 3.05 5.58
N CYS A 112 -3.27 2.51 4.57
CA CYS A 112 -2.58 1.79 3.51
C CYS A 112 -3.11 2.16 2.13
N GLU A 113 -2.30 1.97 1.13
CA GLU A 113 -2.71 1.97 -0.26
C GLU A 113 -3.02 0.53 -0.66
N LEU A 114 -4.24 0.31 -1.15
CA LEU A 114 -4.74 -0.99 -1.58
C LEU A 114 -4.93 -1.01 -3.09
N SER A 115 -4.29 -1.98 -3.76
CA SER A 115 -4.55 -2.32 -5.15
C SER A 115 -5.07 -3.75 -5.22
N VAL A 116 -6.14 -3.98 -5.99
CA VAL A 116 -6.74 -5.31 -6.14
C VAL A 116 -6.69 -5.73 -7.60
N GLY A 117 -6.28 -6.97 -7.86
CA GLY A 117 -6.29 -7.61 -9.16
C GLY A 117 -7.11 -8.89 -9.17
N LYS A 118 -7.70 -9.25 -10.32
CA LYS A 118 -8.32 -10.58 -10.53
C LYS A 118 -7.28 -11.51 -11.13
N VAL A 119 -7.17 -12.72 -10.58
CA VAL A 119 -6.32 -13.79 -11.16
C VAL A 119 -7.01 -14.32 -12.42
N ARG A 120 -6.31 -14.26 -13.56
CA ARG A 120 -6.87 -14.67 -14.85
C ARG A 120 -6.80 -16.19 -15.03
N GLY A 121 -7.79 -16.77 -15.71
CA GLY A 121 -7.80 -18.20 -16.08
C GLY A 121 -8.07 -19.15 -14.94
N VAL A 122 -8.61 -18.65 -13.81
CA VAL A 122 -8.97 -19.45 -12.63
C VAL A 122 -10.47 -19.32 -12.39
N GLU A 123 -11.15 -20.45 -12.28
CA GLU A 123 -12.56 -20.55 -11.89
C GLU A 123 -12.69 -21.51 -10.70
N PRO A 124 -13.38 -21.15 -9.63
CA PRO A 124 -14.00 -19.85 -9.37
C PRO A 124 -12.96 -18.72 -9.25
N PRO A 125 -13.37 -17.43 -9.45
CA PRO A 125 -12.44 -16.30 -9.50
C PRO A 125 -11.71 -16.12 -8.18
N ARG A 126 -10.44 -15.73 -8.27
CA ARG A 126 -9.56 -15.34 -7.16
C ARG A 126 -9.12 -13.90 -7.31
N PHE A 127 -8.89 -13.24 -6.20
CA PHE A 127 -8.42 -11.85 -6.15
C PHE A 127 -7.11 -11.78 -5.40
N ILE A 128 -6.21 -10.93 -5.90
CA ILE A 128 -4.94 -10.62 -5.26
C ILE A 128 -4.98 -9.17 -4.81
N GLY A 129 -4.74 -8.94 -3.53
CA GLY A 129 -4.60 -7.62 -2.93
C GLY A 129 -3.13 -7.31 -2.64
N PHE A 130 -2.69 -6.12 -3.05
CA PHE A 130 -1.41 -5.53 -2.68
C PHE A 130 -1.68 -4.40 -1.70
N ILE A 131 -1.09 -4.48 -0.51
CA ILE A 131 -1.29 -3.54 0.58
C ILE A 131 0.04 -2.91 0.95
N HIS A 132 0.18 -1.63 0.67
CA HIS A 132 1.34 -0.82 1.04
C HIS A 132 1.02 0.02 2.28
N ASP A 133 1.75 -0.17 3.37
CA ASP A 133 1.58 0.65 4.58
C ASP A 133 2.18 2.04 4.38
N ILE A 134 1.32 3.05 4.24
CA ILE A 134 1.71 4.45 4.04
C ILE A 134 1.84 5.24 5.36
N THR A 135 1.65 4.58 6.51
CA THR A 135 1.75 5.23 7.82
C THR A 135 3.13 5.85 8.06
N PRO A 136 4.27 5.17 7.77
CA PRO A 136 5.60 5.75 7.95
C PRO A 136 5.79 7.04 7.15
N ARG A 137 5.36 7.05 5.89
CA ARG A 137 5.42 8.22 5.02
C ARG A 137 4.59 9.38 5.58
N LYS A 138 3.33 9.11 5.96
CA LYS A 138 2.44 10.13 6.53
C LYS A 138 3.00 10.73 7.82
N LEU A 139 3.58 9.90 8.70
CA LEU A 139 4.21 10.39 9.93
C LEU A 139 5.44 11.26 9.66
N THR A 140 6.23 10.93 8.64
CA THR A 140 7.39 11.75 8.23
C THR A 140 6.93 13.09 7.66
N ASP A 141 5.94 13.09 6.77
CA ASP A 141 5.37 14.31 6.18
C ASP A 141 4.75 15.21 7.27
N GLU A 142 4.06 14.64 8.24
CA GLU A 142 3.47 15.38 9.35
C GLU A 142 4.53 16.00 10.26
N ARG A 143 5.59 15.23 10.59
CA ARG A 143 6.75 15.75 11.36
C ARG A 143 7.44 16.90 10.65
N LEU A 144 7.65 16.75 9.34
CA LEU A 144 8.26 17.82 8.53
C LEU A 144 7.39 19.07 8.56
N ARG A 145 6.12 18.98 8.26
CA ARG A 145 5.18 20.12 8.29
C ARG A 145 5.13 20.80 9.65
N ARG A 146 5.14 20.00 10.72
CA ARG A 146 5.17 20.52 12.08
C ARG A 146 6.46 21.28 12.35
N SER A 147 7.62 20.71 12.01
CA SER A 147 8.94 21.36 12.19
C SER A 147 9.03 22.67 11.40
N GLU A 148 8.56 22.69 10.15
CA GLU A 148 8.50 23.90 9.33
C GLU A 148 7.61 24.98 9.96
N SER A 149 6.46 24.58 10.50
CA SER A 149 5.53 25.50 11.18
C SER A 149 6.15 26.08 12.46
N GLU A 150 6.79 25.23 13.27
CA GLU A 150 7.48 25.65 14.51
C GLU A 150 8.63 26.61 14.19
N LEU A 151 9.44 26.30 13.16
CA LEU A 151 10.52 27.16 12.72
C LEU A 151 9.99 28.54 12.24
N ARG A 152 8.92 28.54 11.45
CA ARG A 152 8.31 29.78 10.99
C ARG A 152 7.79 30.64 12.15
N LEU A 153 7.13 30.03 13.13
CA LEU A 153 6.68 30.74 14.33
C LEU A 153 7.85 31.31 15.13
N ALA A 154 8.93 30.53 15.31
CA ALA A 154 10.12 30.99 16.01
C ALA A 154 10.77 32.20 15.29
N GLN A 155 10.86 32.16 13.95
CA GLN A 155 11.38 33.29 13.15
C GLN A 155 10.48 34.54 13.29
N GLU A 156 9.15 34.36 13.27
CA GLU A 156 8.22 35.48 13.47
C GLU A 156 8.34 36.08 14.86
N LEU A 157 8.40 35.27 15.92
CA LEU A 157 8.56 35.74 17.31
C LEU A 157 9.89 36.41 17.55
N ALA A 158 10.98 35.90 16.97
CA ALA A 158 12.30 36.46 17.07
C ALA A 158 12.53 37.67 16.13
N ASN A 159 11.52 38.01 15.31
CA ASN A 159 11.61 39.03 14.27
C ASN A 159 12.80 38.81 13.31
N LEU A 160 13.06 37.55 12.97
CA LEU A 160 14.14 37.12 12.08
C LEU A 160 13.63 36.96 10.64
N GLY A 161 14.26 37.70 9.73
CA GLY A 161 14.09 37.48 8.29
C GLY A 161 15.27 36.67 7.75
N ASN A 162 14.99 35.78 6.81
CA ASN A 162 16.00 35.01 6.08
C ASN A 162 15.82 35.16 4.57
N TYR A 163 16.93 34.97 3.85
CA TYR A 163 16.95 34.98 2.39
C TYR A 163 17.88 33.89 1.87
N VAL A 164 17.62 33.43 0.64
CA VAL A 164 18.47 32.50 -0.11
C VAL A 164 18.74 33.13 -1.46
N VAL A 165 20.02 33.22 -1.85
CA VAL A 165 20.45 33.73 -3.16
C VAL A 165 21.10 32.57 -3.92
N HIS A 166 20.62 32.30 -5.12
CA HIS A 166 21.19 31.30 -6.01
C HIS A 166 22.21 31.95 -6.94
N LEU A 167 23.50 31.82 -6.63
CA LEU A 167 24.59 32.47 -7.39
C LEU A 167 24.72 32.00 -8.84
N ASP A 168 24.20 30.82 -9.13
CA ASP A 168 24.16 30.21 -10.49
C ASP A 168 22.87 30.52 -11.26
N GLN A 169 21.97 31.28 -10.67
CA GLN A 169 20.64 31.61 -11.23
C GLN A 169 19.80 30.37 -11.61
N SER A 170 20.08 29.21 -11.00
CA SER A 170 19.34 27.97 -11.22
C SER A 170 17.89 28.02 -10.74
N GLU A 171 17.67 28.81 -9.69
CA GLU A 171 16.37 29.05 -9.07
C GLU A 171 16.23 30.54 -8.69
N PRO A 172 15.01 31.06 -8.58
CA PRO A 172 14.79 32.44 -8.13
C PRO A 172 15.23 32.62 -6.66
N ASP A 173 15.75 33.79 -6.34
CA ASP A 173 16.10 34.15 -4.97
C ASP A 173 14.87 34.12 -4.07
N TYR A 174 15.03 33.62 -2.86
CA TYR A 174 13.96 33.54 -1.86
C TYR A 174 14.20 34.54 -0.73
N TYR A 175 13.17 35.30 -0.43
CA TYR A 175 13.10 36.22 0.72
C TYR A 175 11.93 35.81 1.62
N SER A 176 12.18 35.57 2.89
CA SER A 176 11.10 35.19 3.79
C SER A 176 10.06 36.32 3.94
N PRO A 177 8.79 35.98 4.17
CA PRO A 177 7.75 37.01 4.42
C PRO A 177 8.09 37.94 5.57
N GLN A 178 8.82 37.44 6.57
CA GLN A 178 9.28 38.26 7.69
C GLN A 178 10.37 39.27 7.26
N LEU A 179 11.31 38.85 6.41
CA LEU A 179 12.31 39.77 5.87
C LEU A 179 11.66 40.89 5.05
N CYS A 180 10.71 40.54 4.20
CA CYS A 180 9.95 41.51 3.43
C CYS A 180 9.24 42.53 4.33
N ARG A 181 8.64 42.07 5.44
CA ARG A 181 8.04 42.94 6.45
C ARG A 181 9.04 43.87 7.14
N ILE A 182 10.19 43.33 7.53
CA ILE A 182 11.26 44.10 8.19
C ILE A 182 11.82 45.19 7.26
N LEU A 183 12.00 44.85 5.98
CA LEU A 183 12.54 45.75 4.97
C LEU A 183 11.50 46.71 4.35
N GLY A 184 10.20 46.46 4.62
CA GLY A 184 9.11 47.24 4.00
C GLY A 184 8.94 46.98 2.51
N ILE A 185 9.36 45.80 2.02
CA ILE A 185 9.34 45.41 0.61
C ILE A 185 8.03 44.64 0.33
N GLY A 186 7.27 45.04 -0.70
CA GLY A 186 6.11 44.30 -1.14
C GLY A 186 6.49 42.96 -1.81
N ALA A 187 5.63 41.93 -1.70
CA ALA A 187 5.87 40.64 -2.31
C ALA A 187 6.07 40.70 -3.85
N ALA A 188 5.56 41.72 -4.50
CA ALA A 188 5.73 41.98 -5.94
C ALA A 188 7.12 42.58 -6.29
N GLU A 189 7.82 43.18 -5.33
CA GLU A 189 9.15 43.79 -5.53
C GLU A 189 10.31 42.82 -5.36
N VAL A 190 10.01 41.63 -4.81
CA VAL A 190 11.01 40.56 -4.56
C VAL A 190 11.26 39.71 -5.82
N ALA A 191 10.38 39.76 -6.81
CA ALA A 191 10.53 39.07 -8.09
C ALA A 191 11.23 40.00 -9.12
N LEU A 192 12.44 40.46 -8.81
CA LEU A 192 13.30 41.08 -9.82
C LEU A 192 14.19 40.03 -10.47
N PRO A 193 14.39 40.09 -11.81
CA PRO A 193 15.06 39.08 -12.59
C PRO A 193 16.53 38.92 -12.23
#